data_47068f9d23367c6f9e2edde616ffc91c
#
_entry.id   47068f9d23367c6f9e2edde616ffc91c
#
_cell.length_a   1.000
_cell.length_b   1.000
_cell.length_c   1.000
_cell.angle_alpha   90.00
_cell.angle_beta   90.00
_cell.angle_gamma   90.00
#
_symmetry.space_group_name_H-M   'P 1'
#
loop_
_entity.id
_entity.type
_entity.pdbx_description
1 polymer ?
#
loop_
_entity_poly.entity_id
_entity_poly.type
_entity_poly.pdbx_seq_one_letter_code
_entity_poly.pdbx_strand_id
1 'polypeptide(L)'
;MHWISGRCQFYRFQKPVDERFPVMLELFCRAPDGIKLAEGSHLTPIPLDEAVASLSAILLDDEYYAFIMAGRRESDGLPWVGEDRLIPLKASAWVDLNTRQAKGEAVDAKNIRKHANDVLRLSQLLAPEVRIPLAARIGDDLNRFLDGLTADRSIDPKSLKLNNTVAEIVRRIAQAYELKRAGTQ
;
A
#
# COMPACT_ATOMS: atom_id res chain seq x y z
N MET A 1 -3.09 25.28 8.83
CA MET A 1 -2.22 24.11 9.04
C MET A 1 -1.06 24.22 8.07
N HIS A 2 0.18 24.45 8.56
CA HIS A 2 1.35 24.63 7.69
C HIS A 2 2.15 23.32 7.66
N TRP A 3 2.30 22.73 6.50
CA TRP A 3 3.14 21.57 6.26
C TRP A 3 4.38 22.01 5.49
N ILE A 4 5.57 21.72 5.99
CA ILE A 4 6.83 22.01 5.30
C ILE A 4 7.13 20.82 4.40
N SER A 5 7.02 21.00 3.08
CA SER A 5 7.29 19.97 2.09
C SER A 5 8.68 20.18 1.47
N GLY A 6 9.54 19.20 1.66
CA GLY A 6 10.65 18.97 0.75
C GLY A 6 10.16 18.16 -0.45
N ARG A 7 10.09 18.73 -1.64
CA ARG A 7 9.45 18.26 -2.89
C ARG A 7 7.95 18.04 -2.73
N CYS A 8 7.15 18.93 -3.26
CA CYS A 8 5.70 18.84 -3.31
C CYS A 8 5.24 17.60 -4.08
N GLN A 9 4.89 16.55 -3.35
CA GLN A 9 4.04 15.48 -3.84
C GLN A 9 2.65 15.76 -3.27
N PHE A 10 1.78 16.31 -4.06
CA PHE A 10 0.49 16.90 -3.64
C PHE A 10 -0.50 15.91 -2.98
N TYR A 11 -0.24 14.63 -3.01
CA TYR A 11 -1.04 13.59 -2.34
C TYR A 11 -0.44 13.14 -0.99
N ARG A 12 0.72 13.68 -0.63
CA ARG A 12 1.44 13.28 0.58
C ARG A 12 1.86 14.50 1.38
N PHE A 13 1.43 14.55 2.61
CA PHE A 13 1.78 15.58 3.59
C PHE A 13 2.68 14.96 4.63
N GLN A 14 3.86 15.53 4.84
CA GLN A 14 4.88 14.98 5.73
C GLN A 14 5.42 16.05 6.66
N LYS A 15 5.99 15.62 7.79
CA LYS A 15 6.67 16.48 8.76
C LYS A 15 5.77 17.62 9.24
N PRO A 16 4.70 17.32 9.99
CA PRO A 16 3.87 18.36 10.58
C PRO A 16 4.69 19.25 11.51
N VAL A 17 4.35 20.52 11.58
CA VAL A 17 4.98 21.47 12.54
C VAL A 17 4.60 21.08 13.97
N ASP A 18 3.41 20.54 14.17
CA ASP A 18 2.92 20.06 15.46
C ASP A 18 3.05 18.52 15.49
N GLU A 19 3.91 18.02 16.39
CA GLU A 19 4.20 16.60 16.54
C GLU A 19 3.01 15.73 17.01
N ARG A 20 1.92 16.36 17.46
CA ARG A 20 0.66 15.67 17.79
C ARG A 20 -0.08 15.15 16.56
N PHE A 21 0.25 15.64 15.36
CA PHE A 21 -0.31 15.13 14.11
C PHE A 21 0.47 13.94 13.56
N PRO A 22 -0.17 13.07 12.76
CA PRO A 22 0.51 11.97 12.08
C PRO A 22 1.73 12.46 11.28
N VAL A 23 2.83 11.73 11.34
CA VAL A 23 4.09 12.05 10.64
C VAL A 23 3.89 12.20 9.14
N MET A 24 2.90 11.48 8.59
CA MET A 24 2.57 11.50 7.17
C MET A 24 1.08 11.22 6.97
N LEU A 25 0.48 11.95 6.03
CA LEU A 25 -0.85 11.69 5.48
C LEU A 25 -0.72 11.45 3.97
N GLU A 26 -1.40 10.44 3.46
CA GLU A 26 -1.52 10.16 2.04
C GLU A 26 -3.00 10.17 1.66
N LEU A 27 -3.33 10.76 0.51
CA LEU A 27 -4.69 10.83 -0.01
C LEU A 27 -4.90 9.76 -1.07
N PHE A 28 -6.02 9.06 -0.99
CA PHE A 28 -6.44 8.06 -1.95
C PHE A 28 -7.82 8.44 -2.50
N CYS A 29 -8.08 8.18 -3.77
CA CYS A 29 -9.40 8.31 -4.34
C CYS A 29 -9.66 7.25 -5.41
N ARG A 30 -10.94 7.08 -5.77
CA ARG A 30 -11.34 6.33 -6.94
C ARG A 30 -10.96 7.10 -8.21
N ALA A 31 -10.61 6.38 -9.28
CA ALA A 31 -10.42 7.00 -10.58
C ALA A 31 -11.73 7.71 -11.01
N PRO A 32 -11.71 9.01 -11.35
CA PRO A 32 -12.93 9.72 -11.72
C PRO A 32 -13.49 9.20 -13.04
N ASP A 33 -14.81 9.01 -13.11
CA ASP A 33 -15.50 8.63 -14.33
C ASP A 33 -15.32 9.71 -15.42
N GLY A 34 -14.97 9.30 -16.63
CA GLY A 34 -14.87 10.18 -17.80
C GLY A 34 -13.58 11.02 -17.91
N ILE A 35 -12.67 10.94 -16.96
CA ILE A 35 -11.36 11.58 -17.08
C ILE A 35 -10.37 10.61 -17.71
N LYS A 36 -9.90 10.93 -18.93
CA LYS A 36 -8.76 10.23 -19.54
C LYS A 36 -7.49 10.70 -18.86
N LEU A 37 -6.98 9.87 -17.96
CA LEU A 37 -5.67 10.09 -17.37
C LEU A 37 -4.59 9.76 -18.41
N ALA A 38 -3.45 10.46 -18.34
CA ALA A 38 -2.31 10.09 -19.15
C ALA A 38 -1.91 8.63 -18.84
N GLU A 39 -1.50 7.90 -19.86
CA GLU A 39 -1.09 6.51 -19.72
C GLU A 39 0.01 6.38 -18.65
N GLY A 40 -0.20 5.51 -17.66
CA GLY A 40 0.70 5.37 -16.50
C GLY A 40 0.51 6.37 -15.37
N SER A 41 -0.50 7.24 -15.41
CA SER A 41 -0.83 8.13 -14.30
C SER A 41 -1.44 7.37 -13.13
N HIS A 42 -0.82 7.51 -11.95
CA HIS A 42 -1.33 6.97 -10.68
C HIS A 42 -1.84 8.08 -9.75
N LEU A 43 -1.94 9.31 -10.25
CA LEU A 43 -2.36 10.49 -9.50
C LEU A 43 -3.40 11.27 -10.30
N THR A 44 -4.41 11.80 -9.60
CA THR A 44 -5.39 12.73 -10.17
C THR A 44 -5.47 13.99 -9.33
N PRO A 45 -5.63 15.16 -9.94
CA PRO A 45 -5.98 16.38 -9.21
C PRO A 45 -7.30 16.17 -8.45
N ILE A 46 -7.36 16.60 -7.20
CA ILE A 46 -8.62 16.68 -6.46
C ILE A 46 -9.29 17.98 -6.90
N PRO A 47 -10.53 17.95 -7.42
CA PRO A 47 -11.24 19.15 -7.78
C PRO A 47 -11.62 19.90 -6.49
N LEU A 48 -10.85 20.93 -6.19
CA LEU A 48 -11.07 21.89 -5.13
C LEU A 48 -11.14 23.26 -5.78
N ASP A 49 -11.72 24.25 -5.08
CA ASP A 49 -11.76 25.64 -5.54
C ASP A 49 -10.38 26.14 -5.98
N GLU A 50 -10.33 27.07 -6.92
CA GLU A 50 -9.10 27.53 -7.60
C GLU A 50 -7.92 27.87 -6.68
N ALA A 51 -8.17 28.18 -5.42
CA ALA A 51 -7.13 28.47 -4.42
C ALA A 51 -6.35 27.21 -3.94
N VAL A 52 -6.80 26.00 -4.24
CA VAL A 52 -6.22 24.72 -3.76
C VAL A 52 -5.95 23.75 -4.92
N ALA A 53 -5.71 24.27 -6.11
CA ALA A 53 -5.54 23.50 -7.35
C ALA A 53 -4.36 22.51 -7.38
N SER A 54 -3.62 22.38 -6.28
CA SER A 54 -2.40 21.55 -6.20
C SER A 54 -2.54 20.25 -5.43
N LEU A 55 -3.73 19.91 -4.92
CA LEU A 55 -3.94 18.63 -4.24
C LEU A 55 -4.20 17.52 -5.27
N SER A 56 -3.60 16.38 -5.05
CA SER A 56 -3.83 15.16 -5.81
C SER A 56 -4.00 13.96 -4.88
N ALA A 57 -4.56 12.88 -5.40
CA ALA A 57 -4.72 11.63 -4.68
C ALA A 57 -4.15 10.47 -5.48
N ILE A 58 -3.71 9.43 -4.79
CA ILE A 58 -3.32 8.17 -5.42
C ILE A 58 -4.60 7.53 -5.96
N LEU A 59 -4.59 7.22 -7.27
CA LEU A 59 -5.71 6.56 -7.92
C LEU A 59 -5.75 5.09 -7.53
N LEU A 60 -6.95 4.65 -7.16
CA LEU A 60 -7.28 3.26 -6.98
C LEU A 60 -8.29 2.85 -8.05
N ASP A 61 -8.12 1.66 -8.61
CA ASP A 61 -9.17 1.03 -9.40
C ASP A 61 -10.36 0.65 -8.51
N ASP A 62 -11.49 0.30 -9.13
CA ASP A 62 -12.75 0.07 -8.42
C ASP A 62 -12.67 -1.06 -7.38
N GLU A 63 -11.92 -2.14 -7.66
CA GLU A 63 -11.78 -3.25 -6.72
C GLU A 63 -10.95 -2.86 -5.50
N TYR A 64 -9.79 -2.21 -5.71
CA TYR A 64 -8.96 -1.72 -4.61
C TYR A 64 -9.65 -0.60 -3.85
N TYR A 65 -10.39 0.29 -4.53
CA TYR A 65 -11.17 1.33 -3.86
C TYR A 65 -12.26 0.72 -2.96
N ALA A 66 -13.05 -0.21 -3.48
CA ALA A 66 -14.08 -0.92 -2.71
C ALA A 66 -13.48 -1.67 -1.52
N PHE A 67 -12.34 -2.34 -1.72
CA PHE A 67 -11.62 -3.04 -0.67
C PHE A 67 -11.15 -2.09 0.44
N ILE A 68 -10.57 -0.95 0.08
CA ILE A 68 -10.13 0.08 1.05
C ILE A 68 -11.34 0.64 1.82
N MET A 69 -12.42 0.98 1.12
CA MET A 69 -13.63 1.53 1.74
C MET A 69 -14.31 0.56 2.70
N ALA A 70 -14.30 -0.74 2.39
CA ALA A 70 -14.83 -1.77 3.28
C ALA A 70 -14.06 -1.90 4.62
N GLY A 71 -12.82 -1.44 4.67
CA GLY A 71 -12.01 -1.41 5.90
C GLY A 71 -11.81 -0.02 6.48
N ARG A 72 -12.54 0.98 6.00
CA ARG A 72 -12.48 2.34 6.52
C ARG A 72 -12.86 2.37 7.99
N ARG A 73 -12.02 3.02 8.77
CA ARG A 73 -12.23 3.32 10.19
C ARG A 73 -12.29 4.83 10.36
N GLU A 74 -12.74 5.29 11.51
CA GLU A 74 -12.82 6.71 11.81
C GLU A 74 -12.40 6.97 13.25
N SER A 75 -11.62 8.01 13.46
CA SER A 75 -11.25 8.54 14.77
C SER A 75 -11.27 10.06 14.73
N ASP A 76 -11.99 10.68 15.65
CA ASP A 76 -12.11 12.15 15.77
C ASP A 76 -12.51 12.83 14.44
N GLY A 77 -13.43 12.20 13.68
CA GLY A 77 -13.89 12.71 12.39
C GLY A 77 -12.90 12.52 11.22
N LEU A 78 -11.76 11.87 11.46
CA LEU A 78 -10.77 11.58 10.41
C LEU A 78 -10.90 10.13 9.94
N PRO A 79 -11.17 9.89 8.65
CA PRO A 79 -11.18 8.55 8.08
C PRO A 79 -9.76 8.03 7.88
N TRP A 80 -9.55 6.76 8.21
CA TRP A 80 -8.28 6.07 8.01
C TRP A 80 -8.47 4.59 7.70
N VAL A 81 -7.41 3.91 7.28
CA VAL A 81 -7.39 2.46 7.04
C VAL A 81 -6.24 1.82 7.78
N GLY A 82 -6.46 0.61 8.24
CA GLY A 82 -5.47 -0.14 9.00
C GLY A 82 -4.51 -0.95 8.13
N GLU A 83 -3.64 -1.68 8.82
CA GLU A 83 -2.68 -2.63 8.25
C GLU A 83 -3.34 -3.66 7.34
N ASP A 84 -4.55 -4.07 7.71
CA ASP A 84 -5.39 -5.05 7.03
C ASP A 84 -5.76 -4.63 5.59
N ARG A 85 -5.78 -3.33 5.31
CA ARG A 85 -6.02 -2.78 3.97
C ARG A 85 -4.73 -2.34 3.29
N LEU A 86 -3.78 -1.87 4.07
CA LEU A 86 -2.51 -1.39 3.54
C LEU A 86 -1.60 -2.52 3.02
N ILE A 87 -1.65 -3.72 3.61
CA ILE A 87 -0.82 -4.85 3.17
C ILE A 87 -1.09 -5.22 1.70
N PRO A 88 -2.34 -5.51 1.26
CA PRO A 88 -2.60 -5.80 -0.15
C PRO A 88 -2.26 -4.63 -1.07
N LEU A 89 -2.51 -3.39 -0.65
CA LEU A 89 -2.18 -2.21 -1.44
C LEU A 89 -0.68 -2.05 -1.66
N LYS A 90 0.14 -2.28 -0.63
CA LYS A 90 1.60 -2.24 -0.74
C LYS A 90 2.15 -3.42 -1.54
N ALA A 91 1.51 -4.59 -1.45
CA ALA A 91 1.84 -5.77 -2.25
C ALA A 91 1.58 -5.50 -3.75
N SER A 92 0.43 -4.93 -4.10
CA SER A 92 0.10 -4.55 -5.48
C SER A 92 1.11 -3.53 -6.04
N ALA A 93 1.48 -2.50 -5.27
CA ALA A 93 2.49 -1.55 -5.68
C ALA A 93 3.86 -2.21 -5.92
N TRP A 94 4.24 -3.18 -5.10
CA TRP A 94 5.46 -3.97 -5.30
C TRP A 94 5.39 -4.78 -6.60
N VAL A 95 4.26 -5.43 -6.88
CA VAL A 95 4.04 -6.23 -8.09
C VAL A 95 4.11 -5.34 -9.34
N ASP A 96 3.46 -4.17 -9.31
CA ASP A 96 3.51 -3.21 -10.43
C ASP A 96 4.95 -2.77 -10.72
N LEU A 97 5.68 -2.30 -9.70
CA LEU A 97 7.05 -1.83 -9.88
C LEU A 97 8.00 -2.92 -10.40
N ASN A 98 7.86 -4.17 -9.93
CA ASN A 98 8.66 -5.28 -10.47
C ASN A 98 8.27 -5.60 -11.92
N THR A 99 6.99 -5.56 -12.25
CA THR A 99 6.51 -5.79 -13.62
C THR A 99 7.06 -4.71 -14.57
N ARG A 100 7.05 -3.46 -14.16
CA ARG A 100 7.60 -2.34 -14.93
C ARG A 100 9.11 -2.44 -15.09
N GLN A 101 9.82 -2.79 -14.02
CA GLN A 101 11.28 -3.04 -14.08
C GLN A 101 11.60 -4.17 -15.04
N ALA A 102 10.84 -5.27 -15.02
CA ALA A 102 11.03 -6.39 -15.95
C ALA A 102 10.76 -6.02 -17.43
N LYS A 103 9.94 -4.98 -17.67
CA LYS A 103 9.72 -4.40 -19.01
C LYS A 103 10.81 -3.40 -19.43
N GLY A 104 11.81 -3.17 -18.60
CA GLY A 104 12.92 -2.23 -18.89
C GLY A 104 12.61 -0.77 -18.55
N GLU A 105 11.52 -0.48 -17.83
CA GLU A 105 11.24 0.86 -17.36
C GLU A 105 12.24 1.27 -16.23
N ALA A 106 12.55 2.56 -16.17
CA ALA A 106 13.38 3.11 -15.12
C ALA A 106 12.62 3.11 -13.78
N VAL A 107 12.82 2.08 -12.97
CA VAL A 107 12.22 1.94 -11.63
C VAL A 107 13.32 2.00 -10.57
N ASP A 108 13.14 2.82 -9.54
CA ASP A 108 14.06 2.86 -8.40
C ASP A 108 13.87 1.61 -7.52
N ALA A 109 14.90 0.76 -7.49
CA ALA A 109 14.93 -0.45 -6.66
C ALA A 109 14.69 -0.18 -5.16
N LYS A 110 14.99 1.04 -4.67
CA LYS A 110 14.68 1.44 -3.29
C LYS A 110 13.18 1.48 -3.04
N ASN A 111 12.38 1.90 -4.04
CA ASN A 111 10.92 1.92 -3.92
C ASN A 111 10.36 0.50 -3.87
N ILE A 112 10.86 -0.42 -4.69
CA ILE A 112 10.48 -1.84 -4.63
C ILE A 112 10.73 -2.39 -3.23
N ARG A 113 11.96 -2.23 -2.73
CA ARG A 113 12.36 -2.70 -1.40
C ARG A 113 11.54 -2.05 -0.28
N LYS A 114 11.22 -0.76 -0.42
CA LYS A 114 10.38 -0.05 0.55
C LYS A 114 9.01 -0.70 0.71
N HIS A 115 8.32 -1.02 -0.39
CA HIS A 115 7.01 -1.67 -0.32
C HIS A 115 7.08 -3.04 0.33
N ALA A 116 8.10 -3.85 0.00
CA ALA A 116 8.33 -5.13 0.69
C ALA A 116 8.52 -4.94 2.20
N ASN A 117 9.40 -4.02 2.59
CA ASN A 117 9.68 -3.72 4.00
C ASN A 117 8.43 -3.21 4.74
N ASP A 118 7.60 -2.39 4.08
CA ASP A 118 6.36 -1.90 4.66
C ASP A 118 5.41 -3.07 4.97
N VAL A 119 5.25 -4.03 4.03
CA VAL A 119 4.43 -5.22 4.26
C VAL A 119 4.98 -6.07 5.41
N LEU A 120 6.30 -6.29 5.48
CA LEU A 120 6.92 -7.03 6.58
C LEU A 120 6.61 -6.40 7.94
N ARG A 121 6.69 -5.07 8.06
CA ARG A 121 6.37 -4.35 9.29
C ARG A 121 4.88 -4.41 9.61
N LEU A 122 4.02 -4.11 8.64
CA LEU A 122 2.56 -4.10 8.81
C LEU A 122 2.04 -5.48 9.20
N SER A 123 2.65 -6.56 8.71
CA SER A 123 2.26 -7.92 9.05
C SER A 123 2.36 -8.22 10.56
N GLN A 124 3.20 -7.49 11.30
CA GLN A 124 3.32 -7.66 12.75
C GLN A 124 2.09 -7.16 13.51
N LEU A 125 1.30 -6.28 12.88
CA LEU A 125 0.09 -5.69 13.47
C LEU A 125 -1.16 -6.54 13.19
N LEU A 126 -1.09 -7.52 12.27
CA LEU A 126 -2.21 -8.43 12.00
C LEU A 126 -2.48 -9.30 13.22
N ALA A 127 -3.69 -9.18 13.77
CA ALA A 127 -4.15 -10.06 14.83
C ALA A 127 -4.31 -11.50 14.30
N PRO A 128 -4.00 -12.53 15.09
CA PRO A 128 -4.04 -13.93 14.64
C PRO A 128 -5.44 -14.41 14.17
N GLU A 129 -6.49 -13.77 14.68
CA GLU A 129 -7.90 -14.12 14.40
C GLU A 129 -8.42 -13.46 13.14
N VAL A 130 -7.71 -12.48 12.61
CA VAL A 130 -8.16 -11.71 11.42
C VAL A 130 -8.33 -12.65 10.23
N ARG A 131 -9.49 -12.57 9.60
CA ARG A 131 -9.82 -13.24 8.34
C ARG A 131 -10.50 -12.24 7.42
N ILE A 132 -9.88 -11.97 6.29
CA ILE A 132 -10.30 -10.93 5.35
C ILE A 132 -10.42 -11.56 3.98
N PRO A 133 -11.65 -11.79 3.49
CA PRO A 133 -11.84 -12.27 2.13
C PRO A 133 -11.38 -11.22 1.12
N LEU A 134 -10.68 -11.69 0.08
CA LEU A 134 -10.20 -10.85 -1.02
C LEU A 134 -10.96 -11.15 -2.30
N ALA A 135 -11.20 -10.12 -3.11
CA ALA A 135 -11.54 -10.29 -4.51
C ALA A 135 -10.39 -11.03 -5.24
N ALA A 136 -10.71 -11.78 -6.28
CA ALA A 136 -9.75 -12.67 -6.95
C ALA A 136 -8.46 -11.94 -7.36
N ARG A 137 -8.58 -10.77 -8.00
CA ARG A 137 -7.44 -9.98 -8.44
C ARG A 137 -6.53 -9.53 -7.30
N ILE A 138 -7.11 -9.05 -6.19
CA ILE A 138 -6.33 -8.62 -5.02
C ILE A 138 -5.62 -9.82 -4.39
N GLY A 139 -6.29 -10.97 -4.36
CA GLY A 139 -5.71 -12.24 -3.90
C GLY A 139 -4.54 -12.69 -4.79
N ASP A 140 -4.68 -12.57 -6.11
CA ASP A 140 -3.63 -12.91 -7.07
C ASP A 140 -2.41 -11.99 -6.93
N ASP A 141 -2.61 -10.68 -6.80
CA ASP A 141 -1.53 -9.72 -6.55
C ASP A 141 -0.80 -10.05 -5.25
N LEU A 142 -1.55 -10.34 -4.19
CA LEU A 142 -0.96 -10.70 -2.90
C LEU A 142 -0.19 -12.03 -2.96
N ASN A 143 -0.70 -13.05 -3.67
CA ASN A 143 0.01 -14.31 -3.89
C ASN A 143 1.31 -14.09 -4.66
N ARG A 144 1.28 -13.32 -5.77
CA ARG A 144 2.48 -12.97 -6.55
C ARG A 144 3.53 -12.26 -5.70
N PHE A 145 3.10 -11.34 -4.84
CA PHE A 145 3.98 -10.68 -3.89
C PHE A 145 4.63 -11.67 -2.91
N LEU A 146 3.83 -12.57 -2.30
CA LEU A 146 4.34 -13.55 -1.32
C LEU A 146 5.29 -14.56 -1.97
N ASP A 147 5.07 -14.92 -3.23
CA ASP A 147 5.99 -15.78 -3.99
C ASP A 147 7.32 -15.06 -4.24
N GLY A 148 7.26 -13.81 -4.67
CA GLY A 148 8.45 -12.98 -4.85
C GLY A 148 9.21 -12.75 -3.55
N LEU A 149 8.51 -12.50 -2.45
CA LEU A 149 9.11 -12.36 -1.12
C LEU A 149 9.85 -13.64 -0.66
N THR A 150 9.29 -14.80 -0.99
CA THR A 150 9.88 -16.10 -0.66
C THR A 150 11.10 -16.40 -1.53
N ALA A 151 11.09 -15.98 -2.80
CA ALA A 151 12.18 -16.19 -3.74
C ALA A 151 13.36 -15.23 -3.53
N ASP A 152 13.13 -14.05 -2.99
CA ASP A 152 14.17 -13.03 -2.80
C ASP A 152 14.99 -13.28 -1.53
N ARG A 153 16.17 -13.85 -1.71
CA ARG A 153 17.11 -14.13 -0.61
C ARG A 153 17.73 -12.88 0.01
N SER A 154 17.56 -11.71 -0.60
CA SER A 154 18.07 -10.44 -0.05
C SER A 154 17.14 -9.85 1.04
N ILE A 155 15.96 -10.42 1.20
CA ILE A 155 15.00 -10.00 2.22
C ILE A 155 15.42 -10.58 3.58
N ASP A 156 15.80 -9.69 4.47
CA ASP A 156 16.17 -10.03 5.84
C ASP A 156 15.29 -9.29 6.86
N PRO A 157 14.30 -9.97 7.47
CA PRO A 157 13.46 -9.38 8.50
C PRO A 157 14.23 -8.87 9.71
N LYS A 158 15.39 -9.47 10.04
CA LYS A 158 16.21 -9.04 11.18
C LYS A 158 16.79 -7.63 10.96
N SER A 159 17.11 -7.27 9.71
CA SER A 159 17.54 -5.91 9.36
C SER A 159 16.47 -4.86 9.67
N LEU A 160 15.20 -5.28 9.76
CA LEU A 160 14.05 -4.46 10.13
C LEU A 160 13.70 -4.57 11.63
N LYS A 161 14.54 -5.25 12.42
CA LYS A 161 14.32 -5.58 13.84
C LYS A 161 13.08 -6.46 14.08
N LEU A 162 12.77 -7.34 13.12
CA LEU A 162 11.69 -8.32 13.25
C LEU A 162 12.27 -9.66 13.66
N ASN A 163 11.62 -10.33 14.60
CA ASN A 163 12.06 -11.64 15.11
C ASN A 163 11.55 -12.81 14.25
N ASN A 164 10.57 -12.56 13.38
CA ASN A 164 9.95 -13.57 12.53
C ASN A 164 10.81 -13.84 11.28
N THR A 165 10.80 -15.08 10.82
CA THR A 165 11.33 -15.46 9.51
C THR A 165 10.39 -15.02 8.39
N VAL A 166 10.90 -14.95 7.15
CA VAL A 166 10.06 -14.69 5.95
C VAL A 166 8.94 -15.72 5.85
N ALA A 167 9.22 -17.01 6.10
CA ALA A 167 8.22 -18.07 6.04
C ALA A 167 7.08 -17.88 7.06
N GLU A 168 7.39 -17.44 8.28
CA GLU A 168 6.38 -17.15 9.30
C GLU A 168 5.53 -15.95 8.93
N ILE A 169 6.14 -14.90 8.37
CA ILE A 169 5.42 -13.71 7.88
C ILE A 169 4.50 -14.08 6.72
N VAL A 170 4.99 -14.83 5.75
CA VAL A 170 4.20 -15.32 4.62
C VAL A 170 3.00 -16.14 5.09
N ARG A 171 3.21 -17.05 6.06
CA ARG A 171 2.13 -17.87 6.63
C ARG A 171 1.09 -17.00 7.33
N ARG A 172 1.51 -16.02 8.15
CA ARG A 172 0.61 -15.09 8.84
C ARG A 172 -0.25 -14.31 7.85
N ILE A 173 0.35 -13.76 6.80
CA ILE A 173 -0.38 -13.01 5.77
C ILE A 173 -1.34 -13.95 5.03
N ALA A 174 -0.88 -15.11 4.58
CA ALA A 174 -1.72 -16.08 3.88
C ALA A 174 -2.93 -16.50 4.72
N GLN A 175 -2.75 -16.71 6.03
CA GLN A 175 -3.84 -17.04 6.96
C GLN A 175 -4.82 -15.87 7.11
N ALA A 176 -4.34 -14.64 7.29
CA ALA A 176 -5.18 -13.47 7.49
C ALA A 176 -6.07 -13.17 6.27
N TYR A 177 -5.60 -13.47 5.08
CA TYR A 177 -6.34 -13.21 3.83
C TYR A 177 -6.90 -14.49 3.18
N GLU A 178 -6.93 -15.60 3.90
CA GLU A 178 -7.50 -16.87 3.45
C GLU A 178 -6.97 -17.34 2.08
N LEU A 179 -5.69 -17.07 1.80
CA LEU A 179 -5.07 -17.38 0.53
C LEU A 179 -4.83 -18.90 0.40
N LYS A 180 -5.26 -19.47 -0.71
CA LYS A 180 -4.94 -20.86 -1.07
C LYS A 180 -3.51 -20.91 -1.60
N ARG A 181 -2.57 -21.43 -0.80
CA ARG A 181 -1.18 -21.65 -1.21
C ARG A 181 -0.85 -23.13 -1.20
N ALA A 182 -0.18 -23.59 -2.27
CA ALA A 182 0.35 -24.94 -2.29
C ALA A 182 1.40 -25.10 -1.19
N GLY A 183 1.18 -26.02 -0.25
CA GLY A 183 2.15 -26.34 0.82
C GLY A 183 1.82 -25.86 2.23
N THR A 184 0.62 -25.36 2.49
CA THR A 184 0.15 -25.09 3.86
C THR A 184 -0.81 -26.22 4.29
N GLN A 185 -0.26 -27.37 4.63
CA GLN A 185 -0.86 -28.42 5.45
C GLN A 185 -0.06 -28.55 6.73
#